data_63520f57b3bb8d0f67ed88bdfdc06d56
#
_entry.id   63520f57b3bb8d0f67ed88bdfdc06d56
#
_cell.length_a   1.000
_cell.length_b   1.000
_cell.length_c   1.000
_cell.angle_alpha   90.00
_cell.angle_beta   90.00
_cell.angle_gamma   90.00
#
_symmetry.space_group_name_H-M   'P 1'
#
loop_
_entity.id
_entity.type
_entity.pdbx_description
1 polymer ?
#
loop_
_entity_poly.entity_id
_entity_poly.type
_entity_poly.pdbx_seq_one_letter_code
_entity_poly.pdbx_strand_id
1 'polypeptide(L)'
;GEDLYPRFRERFQSYDPAFEPLTREVFNAFELFPVPGDTHLCEYLPWLSDPVTKPWEKFNIRLYDWDERATLRDVSLDRLNDMVEGKVAIDGLLNTDSEGALEMIENIAYAGSHYHLAANLPNVGQIANLPLGSTVETPVHVDGAGIHPVHVGALPEAVAELCRRELMVAQLSVDAAV
;
A
#
# COMPACT_ATOMS: atom_id res chain seq x y z
N GLY A 1 -22.04 8.58 12.44
CA GLY A 1 -21.02 9.60 12.21
C GLY A 1 -21.30 10.35 10.92
N GLU A 2 -20.67 11.50 10.75
CA GLU A 2 -20.73 12.27 9.49
C GLU A 2 -19.84 11.60 8.44
N ASP A 3 -20.32 11.50 7.19
CA ASP A 3 -19.49 11.10 6.05
C ASP A 3 -18.55 12.26 5.67
N LEU A 4 -17.26 12.09 5.89
CA LEU A 4 -16.24 13.10 5.59
C LEU A 4 -15.69 13.01 4.17
N TYR A 5 -16.07 11.99 3.39
CA TYR A 5 -15.51 11.76 2.06
C TYR A 5 -15.77 12.92 1.08
N PRO A 6 -16.95 13.56 1.05
CA PRO A 6 -17.18 14.75 0.23
C PRO A 6 -16.24 15.91 0.58
N ARG A 7 -16.01 16.18 1.87
CA ARG A 7 -15.07 17.22 2.33
C ARG A 7 -13.62 16.88 1.97
N PHE A 8 -13.25 15.60 2.08
CA PHE A 8 -11.93 15.13 1.64
C PHE A 8 -11.74 15.38 0.14
N ARG A 9 -12.73 15.03 -0.70
CA ARG A 9 -12.69 15.26 -2.15
C ARG A 9 -12.51 16.75 -2.47
N GLU A 10 -13.30 17.64 -1.88
CA GLU A 10 -13.15 19.08 -2.06
C GLU A 10 -11.76 19.57 -1.65
N ARG A 11 -11.28 19.12 -0.50
CA ARG A 11 -9.95 19.47 0.01
C ARG A 11 -8.85 19.02 -0.96
N PHE A 12 -8.88 17.80 -1.43
CA PHE A 12 -7.91 17.26 -2.38
C PHE A 12 -7.94 18.04 -3.71
N GLN A 13 -9.13 18.35 -4.23
CA GLN A 13 -9.28 19.13 -5.45
C GLN A 13 -8.77 20.57 -5.32
N SER A 14 -8.74 21.13 -4.12
CA SER A 14 -8.20 22.47 -3.85
C SER A 14 -6.68 22.54 -3.74
N TYR A 15 -5.99 21.40 -3.69
CA TYR A 15 -4.53 21.34 -3.69
C TYR A 15 -3.94 21.71 -5.04
N ASP A 16 -2.62 22.03 -5.04
CA ASP A 16 -1.86 22.26 -6.26
C ASP A 16 -2.11 21.13 -7.28
N PRO A 17 -2.53 21.44 -8.50
CA PRO A 17 -2.74 20.43 -9.55
C PRO A 17 -1.49 19.60 -9.88
N ALA A 18 -0.30 20.11 -9.58
CA ALA A 18 0.96 19.37 -9.74
C ALA A 18 1.21 18.33 -8.63
N PHE A 19 0.42 18.38 -7.53
CA PHE A 19 0.48 17.39 -6.46
C PHE A 19 -0.33 16.16 -6.85
N GLU A 20 0.35 15.03 -6.97
CA GLU A 20 -0.24 13.72 -7.32
C GLU A 20 -1.18 13.78 -8.55
N PRO A 21 -0.70 14.20 -9.74
CA PRO A 21 -1.56 14.42 -10.90
C PRO A 21 -2.21 13.14 -11.43
N LEU A 22 -1.55 11.97 -11.35
CA LEU A 22 -2.14 10.69 -11.73
C LEU A 22 -3.23 10.26 -10.75
N THR A 23 -2.95 10.35 -9.45
CA THR A 23 -3.93 10.11 -8.37
C THR A 23 -5.18 10.95 -8.58
N ARG A 24 -5.01 12.21 -8.94
CA ARG A 24 -6.11 13.13 -9.25
C ARG A 24 -6.93 12.68 -10.47
N GLU A 25 -6.27 12.25 -11.54
CA GLU A 25 -6.95 11.75 -12.75
C GLU A 25 -7.75 10.49 -12.44
N VAL A 26 -7.16 9.54 -11.72
CA VAL A 26 -7.82 8.29 -11.31
C VAL A 26 -8.96 8.55 -10.32
N PHE A 27 -8.76 9.42 -9.33
CA PHE A 27 -9.82 9.79 -8.38
C PHE A 27 -11.02 10.42 -9.08
N ASN A 28 -10.79 11.25 -10.08
CA ASN A 28 -11.86 11.84 -10.87
C ASN A 28 -12.63 10.82 -11.72
N ALA A 29 -11.91 9.82 -12.24
CA ALA A 29 -12.51 8.80 -13.11
C ALA A 29 -13.30 7.74 -12.34
N PHE A 30 -12.77 7.28 -11.20
CA PHE A 30 -13.33 6.16 -10.43
C PHE A 30 -14.11 6.60 -9.18
N GLU A 31 -14.07 7.88 -8.82
CA GLU A 31 -14.70 8.46 -7.64
C GLU A 31 -14.21 7.89 -6.29
N LEU A 32 -13.21 7.03 -6.32
CA LEU A 32 -12.50 6.51 -5.15
C LEU A 32 -11.04 6.98 -5.16
N PHE A 33 -10.58 7.40 -3.99
CA PHE A 33 -9.22 7.89 -3.83
C PHE A 33 -8.22 6.71 -3.80
N PRO A 34 -7.25 6.66 -4.73
CA PRO A 34 -6.18 5.67 -4.69
C PRO A 34 -5.14 6.09 -3.65
N VAL A 35 -4.89 5.23 -2.66
CA VAL A 35 -4.04 5.53 -1.50
C VAL A 35 -2.52 5.54 -1.80
N PRO A 36 -1.99 4.73 -2.75
CA PRO A 36 -0.53 4.49 -2.81
C PRO A 36 0.30 5.65 -3.36
N GLY A 37 -0.31 6.74 -3.84
CA GLY A 37 0.38 7.83 -4.52
C GLY A 37 0.80 7.49 -5.95
N ASP A 38 1.23 8.51 -6.71
CA ASP A 38 1.41 8.42 -8.16
C ASP A 38 2.38 7.34 -8.62
N THR A 39 3.51 7.18 -7.94
CA THR A 39 4.55 6.22 -8.35
C THR A 39 4.04 4.78 -8.29
N HIS A 40 3.48 4.36 -7.15
CA HIS A 40 2.93 3.02 -7.00
C HIS A 40 1.63 2.82 -7.77
N LEU A 41 0.77 3.85 -7.83
CA LEU A 41 -0.44 3.79 -8.64
C LEU A 41 -0.12 3.54 -10.12
N CYS A 42 0.92 4.18 -10.65
CA CYS A 42 1.40 3.97 -12.01
C CYS A 42 1.79 2.51 -12.29
N GLU A 43 2.40 1.83 -11.32
CA GLU A 43 2.84 0.43 -11.44
C GLU A 43 1.65 -0.54 -11.59
N TYR A 44 0.47 -0.18 -11.03
CA TYR A 44 -0.73 -1.01 -11.06
C TYR A 44 -1.68 -0.72 -12.24
N LEU A 45 -1.39 0.30 -13.06
CA LEU A 45 -2.26 0.69 -14.16
C LEU A 45 -1.72 0.18 -15.50
N PRO A 46 -2.35 -0.83 -16.13
CA PRO A 46 -1.79 -1.50 -17.31
C PRO A 46 -1.60 -0.59 -18.52
N TRP A 47 -2.34 0.53 -18.60
CA TRP A 47 -2.18 1.52 -19.69
C TRP A 47 -1.02 2.49 -19.45
N LEU A 48 -0.34 2.41 -18.31
CA LEU A 48 0.85 3.22 -18.00
C LEU A 48 2.15 2.44 -18.04
N SER A 49 2.12 1.14 -18.34
CA SER A 49 3.28 0.24 -18.25
C SER A 49 4.02 0.01 -19.57
N ASP A 50 3.73 0.76 -20.63
CA ASP A 50 4.41 0.62 -21.93
C ASP A 50 5.81 1.27 -21.89
N PRO A 51 6.90 0.48 -21.96
CA PRO A 51 8.27 0.99 -21.88
C PRO A 51 8.70 1.74 -23.17
N VAL A 52 7.95 1.63 -24.25
CA VAL A 52 8.28 2.30 -25.53
C VAL A 52 7.72 3.72 -25.53
N THR A 53 6.45 3.88 -25.19
CA THR A 53 5.77 5.19 -25.20
C THR A 53 5.92 5.94 -23.88
N LYS A 54 6.31 5.24 -22.81
CA LYS A 54 6.57 5.79 -21.46
C LYS A 54 5.48 6.74 -20.96
N PRO A 55 4.21 6.30 -20.93
CA PRO A 55 3.08 7.18 -20.64
C PRO A 55 3.11 7.79 -19.23
N TRP A 56 3.89 7.22 -18.29
CA TRP A 56 4.11 7.75 -16.94
C TRP A 56 4.87 9.09 -16.92
N GLU A 57 5.67 9.40 -17.96
CA GLU A 57 6.39 10.67 -18.04
C GLU A 57 5.45 11.88 -18.13
N LYS A 58 4.23 11.70 -18.64
CA LYS A 58 3.16 12.72 -18.64
C LYS A 58 2.86 13.24 -17.23
N PHE A 59 3.02 12.38 -16.23
CA PHE A 59 2.74 12.68 -14.82
C PHE A 59 4.00 13.03 -14.02
N ASN A 60 5.14 13.21 -14.70
CA ASN A 60 6.45 13.44 -14.07
C ASN A 60 6.84 12.33 -13.09
N ILE A 61 6.42 11.09 -13.36
CA ILE A 61 6.72 9.93 -12.53
C ILE A 61 8.08 9.38 -12.93
N ARG A 62 8.95 9.15 -11.93
CA ARG A 62 10.16 8.35 -12.07
C ARG A 62 9.86 6.94 -11.56
N LEU A 63 9.96 5.96 -12.45
CA LEU A 63 9.80 4.55 -12.09
C LEU A 63 10.91 4.08 -11.15
N TYR A 64 10.68 2.97 -10.49
CA TYR A 64 11.61 2.34 -9.59
C TYR A 64 12.93 1.98 -10.28
N ASP A 65 14.03 2.50 -9.75
CA ASP A 65 15.37 2.19 -10.23
C ASP A 65 15.98 1.11 -9.33
N TRP A 66 16.02 -0.11 -9.83
CA TRP A 66 16.49 -1.27 -9.08
C TRP A 66 17.99 -1.22 -8.77
N ASP A 67 18.80 -0.62 -9.64
CA ASP A 67 20.26 -0.49 -9.42
C ASP A 67 20.54 0.55 -8.33
N GLU A 68 19.84 1.68 -8.36
CA GLU A 68 19.90 2.66 -7.28
C GLU A 68 19.45 2.05 -5.95
N ARG A 69 18.36 1.27 -5.94
CA ARG A 69 17.85 0.61 -4.73
C ARG A 69 18.79 -0.46 -4.19
N ALA A 70 19.44 -1.24 -5.05
CA ALA A 70 20.45 -2.19 -4.63
C ALA A 70 21.62 -1.49 -3.93
N THR A 71 22.09 -0.38 -4.49
CA THR A 71 23.15 0.44 -3.88
C THR A 71 22.72 1.01 -2.52
N LEU A 72 21.52 1.55 -2.41
CA LEU A 72 20.97 2.08 -1.14
C LEU A 72 20.82 0.99 -0.08
N ARG A 73 20.41 -0.21 -0.49
CA ARG A 73 20.33 -1.37 0.41
C ARG A 73 21.68 -1.73 0.99
N ASP A 74 22.73 -1.78 0.15
CA ASP A 74 24.06 -2.16 0.57
C ASP A 74 24.63 -1.11 1.55
N VAL A 75 24.45 0.18 1.28
CA VAL A 75 24.80 1.27 2.21
C VAL A 75 24.03 1.14 3.54
N SER A 76 22.76 0.76 3.49
CA SER A 76 21.95 0.59 4.69
C SER A 76 22.40 -0.61 5.52
N LEU A 77 22.80 -1.71 4.87
CA LEU A 77 23.36 -2.89 5.55
C LEU A 77 24.69 -2.57 6.23
N ASP A 78 25.59 -1.85 5.55
CA ASP A 78 26.86 -1.41 6.13
C ASP A 78 26.63 -0.54 7.37
N ARG A 79 25.69 0.40 7.30
CA ARG A 79 25.31 1.22 8.43
C ARG A 79 24.75 0.41 9.61
N LEU A 80 23.90 -0.60 9.34
CA LEU A 80 23.37 -1.48 10.36
C LEU A 80 24.50 -2.29 11.00
N ASN A 81 25.46 -2.80 10.25
CA ASN A 81 26.64 -3.49 10.77
C ASN A 81 27.46 -2.57 11.68
N ASP A 82 27.69 -1.32 11.28
CA ASP A 82 28.38 -0.33 12.09
C ASP A 82 27.65 0.00 13.40
N MET A 83 26.31 -0.03 13.41
CA MET A 83 25.50 0.10 14.62
C MET A 83 25.67 -1.12 15.52
N VAL A 84 25.64 -2.34 14.96
CA VAL A 84 25.86 -3.59 15.71
C VAL A 84 27.25 -3.63 16.35
N GLU A 85 28.26 -3.13 15.65
CA GLU A 85 29.64 -3.03 16.15
C GLU A 85 29.87 -1.83 17.09
N GLY A 86 28.87 -1.02 17.35
CA GLY A 86 28.95 0.15 18.22
C GLY A 86 29.72 1.35 17.67
N LYS A 87 29.98 1.38 16.36
CA LYS A 87 30.67 2.48 15.69
C LYS A 87 29.74 3.68 15.44
N VAL A 88 28.44 3.41 15.29
CA VAL A 88 27.38 4.40 15.04
C VAL A 88 26.29 4.21 16.08
N ALA A 89 25.74 5.33 16.57
CA ALA A 89 24.64 5.29 17.54
C ALA A 89 23.35 4.73 16.92
N ILE A 90 22.59 3.96 17.70
CA ILE A 90 21.32 3.34 17.30
C ILE A 90 20.11 4.28 17.44
N ASP A 91 20.30 5.48 17.98
CA ASP A 91 19.20 6.43 18.29
C ASP A 91 18.29 6.70 17.09
N GLY A 92 18.83 6.66 15.86
CA GLY A 92 18.05 6.82 14.65
C GLY A 92 17.04 5.70 14.39
N LEU A 93 17.22 4.51 14.97
CA LEU A 93 16.28 3.40 14.84
C LEU A 93 15.07 3.54 15.77
N LEU A 94 15.21 4.30 16.86
CA LEU A 94 14.14 4.51 17.84
C LEU A 94 12.97 5.33 17.28
N ASN A 95 13.19 6.03 16.18
CA ASN A 95 12.19 6.87 15.52
C ASN A 95 11.69 6.27 14.19
N THR A 96 11.99 5.01 13.89
CA THR A 96 11.44 4.34 12.71
C THR A 96 9.99 3.96 12.95
N ASP A 97 9.14 4.27 11.96
CA ASP A 97 7.77 3.82 11.95
C ASP A 97 7.72 2.30 11.72
N SER A 98 6.92 1.61 12.52
CA SER A 98 6.70 0.16 12.39
C SER A 98 5.54 -0.18 11.45
N GLU A 99 4.92 0.85 10.83
CA GLU A 99 3.68 0.72 10.04
C GLU A 99 2.57 -0.04 10.80
N GLY A 100 2.55 0.12 12.13
CA GLY A 100 1.57 -0.53 13.00
C GLY A 100 1.91 -1.98 13.41
N ALA A 101 3.02 -2.54 12.93
CA ALA A 101 3.38 -3.94 13.23
C ALA A 101 3.64 -4.16 14.71
N LEU A 102 4.34 -3.22 15.38
CA LEU A 102 4.64 -3.32 16.81
C LEU A 102 3.35 -3.30 17.66
N GLU A 103 2.44 -2.37 17.36
CA GLU A 103 1.16 -2.25 18.04
C GLU A 103 0.30 -3.51 17.85
N MET A 104 0.32 -4.12 16.66
CA MET A 104 -0.36 -5.40 16.42
C MET A 104 0.22 -6.52 17.29
N ILE A 105 1.55 -6.64 17.34
CA ILE A 105 2.23 -7.64 18.18
C ILE A 105 1.89 -7.43 19.67
N GLU A 106 1.93 -6.19 20.15
CA GLU A 106 1.61 -5.87 21.55
C GLU A 106 0.14 -6.20 21.87
N ASN A 107 -0.81 -5.86 20.99
CA ASN A 107 -2.23 -6.17 21.21
C ASN A 107 -2.49 -7.69 21.27
N ILE A 108 -1.80 -8.48 20.45
CA ILE A 108 -1.89 -9.95 20.52
C ILE A 108 -1.23 -10.48 21.80
N ALA A 109 0.00 -10.02 22.10
CA ALA A 109 0.79 -10.55 23.22
C ALA A 109 0.20 -10.21 24.59
N TYR A 110 -0.39 -9.04 24.73
CA TYR A 110 -0.91 -8.53 26.01
C TYR A 110 -2.45 -8.49 26.08
N ALA A 111 -3.12 -9.18 25.14
CA ALA A 111 -4.58 -9.22 25.06
C ALA A 111 -5.21 -7.81 25.04
N GLY A 112 -4.60 -6.91 24.29
CA GLY A 112 -5.14 -5.58 24.03
C GLY A 112 -6.34 -5.63 23.11
N SER A 113 -6.78 -4.46 22.64
CA SER A 113 -7.89 -4.33 21.67
C SER A 113 -7.69 -3.04 20.89
N HIS A 114 -7.39 -3.16 19.61
CA HIS A 114 -7.12 -1.99 18.78
C HIS A 114 -7.61 -2.17 17.34
N TYR A 115 -8.06 -1.05 16.76
CA TYR A 115 -8.45 -0.97 15.35
C TYR A 115 -7.27 -0.41 14.54
N HIS A 116 -6.81 -1.17 13.57
CA HIS A 116 -5.79 -0.72 12.61
C HIS A 116 -6.43 -0.40 11.27
N LEU A 117 -5.91 0.65 10.62
CA LEU A 117 -6.47 1.15 9.36
C LEU A 117 -6.30 0.17 8.21
N ALA A 118 -5.23 -0.61 8.21
CA ALA A 118 -4.92 -1.55 7.15
C ALA A 118 -4.04 -2.70 7.63
N ALA A 119 -4.30 -3.89 7.11
CA ALA A 119 -3.41 -5.04 7.17
C ALA A 119 -3.62 -5.95 5.96
N ASN A 120 -2.56 -6.58 5.50
CA ASN A 120 -2.60 -7.55 4.41
C ASN A 120 -3.00 -8.92 4.94
N LEU A 121 -4.17 -9.41 4.53
CA LEU A 121 -4.73 -10.70 4.94
C LEU A 121 -5.33 -11.45 3.75
N PRO A 122 -5.39 -12.81 3.81
CA PRO A 122 -6.19 -13.56 2.86
C PRO A 122 -7.64 -13.09 2.87
N ASN A 123 -8.23 -12.88 1.70
CA ASN A 123 -9.64 -12.53 1.56
C ASN A 123 -10.51 -13.71 2.00
N VAL A 124 -11.19 -13.58 3.10
CA VAL A 124 -12.20 -14.55 3.60
C VAL A 124 -13.62 -13.99 3.44
N GLY A 125 -13.78 -12.99 2.56
CA GLY A 125 -15.03 -12.31 2.26
C GLY A 125 -15.07 -10.84 2.72
N GLN A 126 -14.00 -10.30 3.27
CA GLN A 126 -13.94 -8.89 3.67
C GLN A 126 -14.10 -7.96 2.47
N ILE A 127 -13.64 -8.34 1.28
CA ILE A 127 -13.99 -7.71 0.01
C ILE A 127 -14.81 -8.72 -0.82
N ALA A 128 -16.11 -8.49 -0.90
CA ALA A 128 -17.07 -9.48 -1.34
C ALA A 128 -16.94 -9.90 -2.83
N ASN A 129 -16.44 -9.00 -3.69
CA ASN A 129 -16.30 -9.23 -5.14
C ASN A 129 -14.84 -9.38 -5.60
N LEU A 130 -13.93 -9.72 -4.68
CA LEU A 130 -12.60 -10.21 -5.01
C LEU A 130 -12.46 -11.70 -4.69
N PRO A 131 -11.54 -12.43 -5.34
CA PRO A 131 -11.37 -13.87 -5.13
C PRO A 131 -11.05 -14.21 -3.67
N LEU A 132 -11.67 -15.28 -3.17
CA LEU A 132 -11.34 -15.82 -1.84
C LEU A 132 -9.91 -16.36 -1.83
N GLY A 133 -9.21 -16.13 -0.72
CA GLY A 133 -7.83 -16.57 -0.53
C GLY A 133 -6.77 -15.64 -1.15
N SER A 134 -7.14 -14.67 -2.00
CA SER A 134 -6.22 -13.65 -2.45
C SER A 134 -5.84 -12.71 -1.31
N THR A 135 -4.61 -12.21 -1.30
CA THR A 135 -4.19 -11.23 -0.30
C THR A 135 -4.80 -9.87 -0.62
N VAL A 136 -5.50 -9.30 0.35
CA VAL A 136 -6.12 -7.97 0.26
C VAL A 136 -5.74 -7.15 1.49
N GLU A 137 -5.68 -5.85 1.31
CA GLU A 137 -5.46 -4.89 2.40
C GLU A 137 -6.79 -4.30 2.84
N THR A 138 -7.14 -4.52 4.10
CA THR A 138 -8.38 -4.02 4.70
C THR A 138 -8.16 -3.57 6.13
N PRO A 139 -9.03 -2.73 6.69
CA PRO A 139 -9.03 -2.47 8.12
C PRO A 139 -9.18 -3.76 8.93
N VAL A 140 -8.55 -3.79 10.08
CA VAL A 140 -8.60 -4.94 10.99
C VAL A 140 -8.81 -4.51 12.43
N HIS A 141 -9.40 -5.39 13.22
CA HIS A 141 -9.38 -5.33 14.67
C HIS A 141 -8.40 -6.37 15.20
N VAL A 142 -7.53 -5.97 16.12
CA VAL A 142 -6.50 -6.85 16.70
C VAL A 142 -6.73 -6.97 18.20
N ASP A 143 -6.74 -8.20 18.70
CA ASP A 143 -6.88 -8.51 20.12
C ASP A 143 -6.06 -9.76 20.51
N GLY A 144 -6.21 -10.23 21.72
CA GLY A 144 -5.51 -11.42 22.23
C GLY A 144 -5.85 -12.73 21.49
N ALA A 145 -6.90 -12.76 20.66
CA ALA A 145 -7.25 -13.90 19.81
C ALA A 145 -6.62 -13.81 18.41
N GLY A 146 -6.06 -12.66 18.04
CA GLY A 146 -5.38 -12.45 16.78
C GLY A 146 -5.88 -11.26 15.99
N ILE A 147 -5.78 -11.37 14.66
CA ILE A 147 -6.15 -10.32 13.69
C ILE A 147 -7.48 -10.68 13.04
N HIS A 148 -8.46 -9.79 13.15
CA HIS A 148 -9.81 -9.98 12.66
C HIS A 148 -10.11 -8.96 11.54
N PRO A 149 -10.30 -9.41 10.28
CA PRO A 149 -10.58 -8.51 9.17
C PRO A 149 -11.94 -7.83 9.33
N VAL A 150 -12.01 -6.56 8.96
CA VAL A 150 -13.26 -5.83 8.86
C VAL A 150 -13.85 -6.06 7.47
N HIS A 151 -15.13 -6.45 7.41
CA HIS A 151 -15.85 -6.62 6.14
C HIS A 151 -16.22 -5.25 5.58
N VAL A 152 -15.68 -4.92 4.42
CA VAL A 152 -15.91 -3.63 3.74
C VAL A 152 -16.95 -3.72 2.63
N GLY A 153 -17.39 -4.94 2.28
CA GLY A 153 -18.37 -5.19 1.23
C GLY A 153 -17.76 -5.28 -0.16
N ALA A 154 -18.55 -4.97 -1.18
CA ALA A 154 -18.09 -5.00 -2.57
C ALA A 154 -17.46 -3.67 -2.98
N LEU A 155 -16.35 -3.73 -3.71
CA LEU A 155 -15.80 -2.57 -4.41
C LEU A 155 -16.68 -2.20 -5.61
N PRO A 156 -16.70 -0.93 -6.06
CA PRO A 156 -17.21 -0.59 -7.38
C PRO A 156 -16.56 -1.47 -8.46
N GLU A 157 -17.35 -1.99 -9.39
CA GLU A 157 -16.91 -3.06 -10.28
C GLU A 157 -15.69 -2.67 -11.14
N ALA A 158 -15.61 -1.41 -11.58
CA ALA A 158 -14.46 -0.93 -12.33
C ALA A 158 -13.15 -0.98 -11.53
N VAL A 159 -13.20 -0.69 -10.22
CA VAL A 159 -12.04 -0.78 -9.32
C VAL A 159 -11.73 -2.24 -9.01
N ALA A 160 -12.75 -3.07 -8.75
CA ALA A 160 -12.58 -4.49 -8.52
C ALA A 160 -11.89 -5.20 -9.71
N GLU A 161 -12.19 -4.76 -10.95
CA GLU A 161 -11.53 -5.31 -12.13
C GLU A 161 -10.03 -4.97 -12.18
N LEU A 162 -9.63 -3.77 -11.81
CA LEU A 162 -8.21 -3.42 -11.68
C LEU A 162 -7.52 -4.29 -10.61
N CYS A 163 -8.15 -4.43 -9.44
CA CYS A 163 -7.62 -5.29 -8.38
C CYS A 163 -7.51 -6.76 -8.83
N ARG A 164 -8.50 -7.30 -9.55
CA ARG A 164 -8.44 -8.68 -10.07
C ARG A 164 -7.28 -8.90 -11.03
N ARG A 165 -6.93 -7.91 -11.84
CA ARG A 165 -5.75 -7.98 -12.73
C ARG A 165 -4.45 -8.08 -11.93
N GLU A 166 -4.29 -7.24 -10.92
CA GLU A 166 -3.10 -7.27 -10.06
C GLU A 166 -3.00 -8.58 -9.27
N LEU A 167 -4.11 -9.08 -8.75
CA LEU A 167 -4.16 -10.39 -8.10
C LEU A 167 -3.73 -11.52 -9.05
N MET A 168 -4.12 -11.45 -10.32
CA MET A 168 -3.69 -12.42 -11.33
C MET A 168 -2.19 -12.32 -11.62
N VAL A 169 -1.65 -11.10 -11.73
CA VAL A 169 -0.20 -10.88 -11.92
C VAL A 169 0.58 -11.45 -10.73
N ALA A 170 0.13 -11.17 -9.50
CA ALA A 170 0.74 -11.71 -8.30
C ALA A 170 0.70 -13.25 -8.28
N GLN A 171 -0.44 -13.86 -8.60
CA GLN A 171 -0.60 -15.32 -8.64
C GLN A 171 0.33 -15.95 -9.69
N LEU A 172 0.35 -15.42 -10.91
CA LEU A 172 1.24 -15.92 -11.97
C LEU A 172 2.72 -15.78 -11.62
N SER A 173 3.09 -14.72 -10.91
CA SER A 173 4.46 -14.52 -10.42
C SER A 173 4.85 -15.57 -9.40
N VAL A 174 3.96 -15.91 -8.48
CA VAL A 174 4.17 -17.01 -7.51
C VAL A 174 4.26 -18.34 -8.22
N ASP A 175 3.32 -18.64 -9.13
CA ASP A 175 3.30 -19.90 -9.88
C ASP A 175 4.57 -20.10 -10.73
N ALA A 176 5.16 -19.00 -11.24
CA ALA A 176 6.40 -19.04 -11.99
C ALA A 176 7.66 -19.22 -11.12
N ALA A 177 7.57 -18.94 -9.81
CA ALA A 177 8.69 -19.03 -8.87
C ALA A 177 8.79 -20.41 -8.17
N VAL A 178 7.76 -21.25 -8.30
CA VAL A 178 7.67 -22.60 -7.70
C VAL A 178 7.92 -23.67 -8.75
#